data_9b33e2000c9d158924f398c48f46d393
#
_entry.id   9b33e2000c9d158924f398c48f46d393
#
_cell.length_a   1.000
_cell.length_b   1.000
_cell.length_c   1.000
_cell.angle_alpha   90.00
_cell.angle_beta   90.00
_cell.angle_gamma   90.00
#
_symmetry.space_group_name_H-M   'P 1'
#
loop_
_entity.id
_entity.type
_entity.pdbx_description
1 polymer ?
#
loop_
_entity_poly.entity_id
_entity_poly.type
_entity_poly.pdbx_seq_one_letter_code
_entity_poly.pdbx_strand_id
1 'polypeptide(L)'
;LIGDYRDNYRRQFGKRGPWPLLIESFMSGVEISFTLLADARGGYQILPTAMDYPERFEGPPGKDNPITGGTGAVSPHPLETPQLIAMAAETIAEPLISALRERDILRPCVLYPGCFVSLNPQGRPTKIRVSEINIRPGEPEAQPVARRLRNLGDLIAATLEGRLDTVSPEVRDDQVSICRAWMTGPGGPDGQKGYPWSCTKGEPVEMDLKYLKRKGLQVIPSAMDIDEAKNSFVSDGTRVAFLNANAALKPNQRQSEVASRLRNKLLAAYDNGKIRVIPREDADGNRLALRSDIGAHYQLAETLFNHRNKGA
;
A
#
# COMPACT_ATOMS: atom_id res chain seq x y z
N LEU A 1 15.63 -12.34 -21.00
CA LEU A 1 14.85 -12.41 -19.76
C LEU A 1 14.99 -13.78 -19.06
N ILE A 2 14.57 -14.90 -19.70
CA ILE A 2 14.64 -16.24 -19.09
C ILE A 2 16.10 -16.65 -18.84
N GLY A 3 17.01 -16.39 -19.78
CA GLY A 3 18.44 -16.63 -19.62
C GLY A 3 19.04 -15.85 -18.46
N ASP A 4 18.70 -14.57 -18.36
CA ASP A 4 19.18 -13.68 -17.29
C ASP A 4 18.69 -14.13 -15.92
N TYR A 5 17.41 -14.55 -15.82
CA TYR A 5 16.84 -15.10 -14.59
C TYR A 5 17.58 -16.38 -14.15
N ARG A 6 17.82 -17.31 -15.07
CA ARG A 6 18.58 -18.53 -14.82
C ARG A 6 20.00 -18.25 -14.33
N ASP A 7 20.68 -17.29 -14.95
CA ASP A 7 22.05 -16.96 -14.62
C ASP A 7 22.15 -16.19 -13.29
N ASN A 8 21.16 -15.37 -12.97
CA ASN A 8 21.02 -14.75 -11.65
C ASN A 8 20.77 -15.80 -10.56
N TYR A 9 19.83 -16.73 -10.79
CA TYR A 9 19.55 -17.81 -9.86
C TYR A 9 20.81 -18.67 -9.58
N ARG A 10 21.56 -19.02 -10.63
CA ARG A 10 22.79 -19.78 -10.50
C ARG A 10 23.87 -19.03 -9.73
N ARG A 11 24.01 -17.73 -9.96
CA ARG A 11 24.94 -16.87 -9.21
C ARG A 11 24.58 -16.81 -7.73
N GLN A 12 23.32 -16.65 -7.43
CA GLN A 12 22.84 -16.47 -6.06
C GLN A 12 22.85 -17.77 -5.25
N PHE A 13 22.50 -18.89 -5.87
CA PHE A 13 22.29 -20.17 -5.17
C PHE A 13 23.30 -21.26 -5.53
N GLY A 14 24.24 -21.00 -6.44
CA GLY A 14 25.35 -21.92 -6.78
C GLY A 14 24.91 -23.28 -7.35
N LYS A 15 23.66 -23.48 -7.68
CA LYS A 15 23.08 -24.78 -8.04
C LYS A 15 23.24 -25.06 -9.53
N ARG A 16 23.75 -26.26 -9.83
CA ARG A 16 23.62 -26.89 -11.15
C ARG A 16 22.38 -27.79 -11.12
N GLY A 17 21.30 -27.37 -11.75
CA GLY A 17 20.06 -28.17 -11.77
C GLY A 17 18.86 -27.37 -12.25
N PRO A 18 17.66 -27.97 -12.29
CA PRO A 18 16.46 -27.26 -12.65
C PRO A 18 16.24 -26.12 -11.65
N TRP A 19 16.05 -24.93 -12.20
CA TRP A 19 15.73 -23.71 -11.46
C TRP A 19 14.20 -23.52 -11.49
N PRO A 20 13.58 -23.10 -10.37
CA PRO A 20 12.14 -22.90 -10.34
C PRO A 20 11.76 -21.72 -11.23
N LEU A 21 10.80 -21.94 -12.10
CA LEU A 21 10.18 -20.91 -12.93
C LEU A 21 8.67 -21.10 -12.89
N LEU A 22 7.97 -20.07 -12.46
CA LEU A 22 6.53 -19.98 -12.60
C LEU A 22 6.19 -19.18 -13.86
N ILE A 23 5.37 -19.76 -14.72
CA ILE A 23 4.86 -19.09 -15.92
C ILE A 23 3.36 -18.93 -15.75
N GLU A 24 2.93 -17.68 -15.73
CA GLU A 24 1.52 -17.33 -15.55
C GLU A 24 1.00 -16.58 -16.78
N SER A 25 -0.31 -16.64 -17.01
CA SER A 25 -0.94 -15.84 -18.05
C SER A 25 -0.92 -14.36 -17.65
N PHE A 26 -0.66 -13.50 -18.65
CA PHE A 26 -0.73 -12.06 -18.42
C PHE A 26 -2.14 -11.65 -17.95
N MET A 27 -2.19 -10.85 -16.88
CA MET A 27 -3.42 -10.30 -16.34
C MET A 27 -3.53 -8.84 -16.71
N SER A 28 -4.56 -8.49 -17.45
CA SER A 28 -4.93 -7.11 -17.77
C SER A 28 -6.07 -6.66 -16.87
N GLY A 29 -6.15 -5.38 -16.56
CA GLY A 29 -7.21 -4.80 -15.72
C GLY A 29 -6.69 -3.68 -14.82
N VAL A 30 -7.55 -3.22 -13.93
CA VAL A 30 -7.17 -2.27 -12.89
C VAL A 30 -6.69 -3.06 -11.68
N GLU A 31 -5.48 -2.76 -11.24
CA GLU A 31 -4.92 -3.38 -10.05
C GLU A 31 -5.65 -2.87 -8.79
N ILE A 32 -6.02 -3.79 -7.93
CA ILE A 32 -6.64 -3.52 -6.64
C ILE A 32 -6.26 -4.60 -5.65
N SER A 33 -6.02 -4.20 -4.43
CA SER A 33 -5.76 -5.13 -3.35
C SER A 33 -6.91 -5.12 -2.35
N PHE A 34 -7.29 -6.31 -1.92
CA PHE A 34 -8.25 -6.47 -0.85
C PHE A 34 -7.52 -6.85 0.44
N THR A 35 -8.06 -6.45 1.58
CA THR A 35 -7.59 -6.91 2.88
C THR A 35 -8.73 -7.66 3.54
N LEU A 36 -8.50 -8.92 3.87
CA LEU A 36 -9.47 -9.78 4.55
C LEU A 36 -8.95 -10.10 5.95
N LEU A 37 -9.80 -9.94 6.94
CA LEU A 37 -9.63 -10.60 8.23
C LEU A 37 -10.32 -11.96 8.16
N ALA A 38 -9.69 -13.00 8.69
CA ALA A 38 -10.24 -14.35 8.76
C ALA A 38 -10.02 -14.93 10.15
N ASP A 39 -11.04 -15.56 10.72
CA ASP A 39 -10.94 -16.26 11.99
C ASP A 39 -10.79 -17.78 11.80
N ALA A 40 -10.48 -18.50 12.88
CA ALA A 40 -10.28 -19.94 12.84
C ALA A 40 -11.56 -20.74 12.56
N ARG A 41 -12.75 -20.15 12.67
CA ARG A 41 -14.05 -20.81 12.44
C ARG A 41 -14.54 -20.64 11.00
N GLY A 42 -13.91 -19.73 10.25
CA GLY A 42 -14.25 -19.42 8.87
C GLY A 42 -15.09 -18.17 8.73
N GLY A 43 -15.29 -17.41 9.79
CA GLY A 43 -15.76 -16.03 9.72
C GLY A 43 -14.72 -15.17 8.99
N TYR A 44 -15.17 -14.23 8.18
CA TYR A 44 -14.29 -13.27 7.52
C TYR A 44 -14.94 -11.90 7.37
N GLN A 45 -14.09 -10.87 7.23
CA GLN A 45 -14.52 -9.51 6.91
C GLN A 45 -13.59 -8.93 5.86
N ILE A 46 -14.15 -8.29 4.83
CA ILE A 46 -13.38 -7.52 3.84
C ILE A 46 -13.30 -6.08 4.34
N LEU A 47 -12.08 -5.58 4.49
CA LEU A 47 -11.84 -4.21 4.91
C LEU A 47 -11.92 -3.25 3.71
N PRO A 48 -11.98 -1.90 3.93
CA PRO A 48 -11.90 -0.93 2.86
C PRO A 48 -10.71 -1.17 1.94
N THR A 49 -10.86 -0.87 0.67
CA THR A 49 -9.80 -1.04 -0.33
C THR A 49 -8.86 0.14 -0.37
N ALA A 50 -7.71 -0.04 -1.01
CA ALA A 50 -6.77 1.04 -1.29
C ALA A 50 -6.24 0.94 -2.73
N MET A 51 -5.85 2.09 -3.28
CA MET A 51 -5.09 2.20 -4.51
C MET A 51 -3.62 2.28 -4.13
N ASP A 52 -2.82 1.31 -4.58
CA ASP A 52 -1.38 1.26 -4.37
C ASP A 52 -0.61 2.06 -5.44
N TYR A 53 0.60 2.45 -5.09
CA TYR A 53 1.60 3.07 -5.96
C TYR A 53 2.90 2.26 -5.82
N PRO A 54 3.03 1.17 -6.58
CA PRO A 54 4.15 0.24 -6.42
C PRO A 54 5.45 0.71 -7.06
N GLU A 55 5.41 1.64 -8.03
CA GLU A 55 6.62 2.09 -8.71
C GLU A 55 7.51 2.94 -7.79
N ARG A 56 8.82 2.81 -7.99
CA ARG A 56 9.81 3.58 -7.22
C ARG A 56 9.72 5.07 -7.49
N PHE A 57 9.58 5.46 -8.73
CA PHE A 57 9.54 6.84 -9.21
C PHE A 57 8.18 7.18 -9.82
N GLU A 58 7.99 8.45 -10.12
CA GLU A 58 6.81 8.92 -10.86
C GLU A 58 6.79 8.33 -12.28
N GLY A 59 5.60 8.05 -12.78
CA GLY A 59 5.39 7.52 -14.12
C GLY A 59 5.19 6.01 -14.18
N PRO A 60 5.08 5.45 -15.38
CA PRO A 60 4.78 4.03 -15.59
C PRO A 60 5.97 3.14 -15.19
N PRO A 61 5.70 1.88 -14.85
CA PRO A 61 6.76 0.92 -14.55
C PRO A 61 7.62 0.65 -15.78
N GLY A 62 8.90 0.34 -15.56
CA GLY A 62 9.86 0.05 -16.61
C GLY A 62 11.24 -0.29 -16.05
N LYS A 63 12.23 -0.41 -16.96
CA LYS A 63 13.59 -0.74 -16.57
C LYS A 63 14.17 0.26 -15.54
N ASP A 64 13.89 1.54 -15.76
CA ASP A 64 14.39 2.63 -14.92
C ASP A 64 13.41 3.04 -13.82
N ASN A 65 12.22 2.46 -13.79
CA ASN A 65 11.21 2.65 -12.77
C ASN A 65 10.68 1.31 -12.27
N PRO A 66 11.40 0.62 -11.39
CA PRO A 66 11.04 -0.72 -10.95
C PRO A 66 9.80 -0.71 -10.05
N ILE A 67 9.05 -1.80 -10.11
CA ILE A 67 8.01 -2.13 -9.12
C ILE A 67 8.71 -2.49 -7.80
N THR A 68 8.14 -2.03 -6.72
CA THR A 68 8.66 -2.18 -5.35
C THR A 68 7.59 -2.76 -4.42
N GLY A 69 7.86 -2.84 -3.14
CA GLY A 69 6.87 -3.18 -2.12
C GLY A 69 5.94 -2.03 -1.72
N GLY A 70 5.78 -1.02 -2.59
CA GLY A 70 4.87 0.11 -2.39
C GLY A 70 5.57 1.39 -1.90
N THR A 71 5.20 2.51 -2.50
CA THR A 71 5.71 3.85 -2.18
C THR A 71 4.62 4.78 -1.62
N GLY A 72 3.38 4.38 -1.69
CA GLY A 72 2.24 5.08 -1.13
C GLY A 72 0.92 4.42 -1.47
N ALA A 73 -0.13 4.81 -0.79
CA ALA A 73 -1.48 4.32 -1.04
C ALA A 73 -2.54 5.37 -0.71
N VAL A 74 -3.70 5.26 -1.35
CA VAL A 74 -4.88 6.08 -1.08
C VAL A 74 -6.09 5.17 -0.85
N SER A 75 -6.84 5.39 0.21
CA SER A 75 -8.09 4.68 0.51
C SER A 75 -9.25 5.69 0.61
N PRO A 76 -10.44 5.40 0.01
CA PRO A 76 -10.79 4.19 -0.73
C PRO A 76 -10.12 4.09 -2.10
N HIS A 77 -10.10 2.91 -2.70
CA HIS A 77 -9.82 2.77 -4.12
C HIS A 77 -10.99 3.36 -4.94
N PRO A 78 -10.73 4.05 -6.08
CA PRO A 78 -11.82 4.66 -6.86
C PRO A 78 -12.88 3.69 -7.40
N LEU A 79 -12.54 2.40 -7.51
CA LEU A 79 -13.49 1.34 -7.86
C LEU A 79 -14.27 0.76 -6.68
N GLU A 80 -14.00 1.19 -5.43
CA GLU A 80 -14.68 0.66 -4.26
C GLU A 80 -16.19 0.93 -4.34
N THR A 81 -16.95 -0.12 -4.47
CA THR A 81 -18.42 -0.11 -4.48
C THR A 81 -18.93 -1.34 -3.73
N PRO A 82 -20.16 -1.31 -3.19
CA PRO A 82 -20.77 -2.50 -2.59
C PRO A 82 -20.78 -3.71 -3.55
N GLN A 83 -20.99 -3.48 -4.84
CA GLN A 83 -20.99 -4.54 -5.86
C GLN A 83 -19.61 -5.16 -6.04
N LEU A 84 -18.53 -4.35 -6.03
CA LEU A 84 -17.16 -4.87 -6.11
C LEU A 84 -16.79 -5.67 -4.87
N ILE A 85 -17.18 -5.21 -3.68
CA ILE A 85 -16.94 -5.92 -2.42
C ILE A 85 -17.71 -7.26 -2.41
N ALA A 86 -18.97 -7.29 -2.84
CA ALA A 86 -19.74 -8.53 -2.97
C ALA A 86 -19.07 -9.50 -3.97
N MET A 87 -18.63 -9.01 -5.13
CA MET A 87 -17.90 -9.83 -6.10
C MET A 87 -16.60 -10.39 -5.49
N ALA A 88 -15.85 -9.60 -4.70
CA ALA A 88 -14.65 -10.08 -4.03
C ALA A 88 -14.96 -11.13 -2.95
N ALA A 89 -16.09 -11.00 -2.24
CA ALA A 89 -16.55 -12.02 -1.30
C ALA A 89 -16.78 -13.36 -2.02
N GLU A 90 -17.59 -13.36 -3.06
CA GLU A 90 -17.96 -14.58 -3.82
C GLU A 90 -16.77 -15.22 -4.56
N THR A 91 -15.90 -14.40 -5.17
CA THR A 91 -14.84 -14.91 -6.05
C THR A 91 -13.50 -15.14 -5.36
N ILE A 92 -13.27 -14.53 -4.20
CA ILE A 92 -11.99 -14.61 -3.49
C ILE A 92 -12.19 -15.13 -2.07
N ALA A 93 -12.94 -14.40 -1.22
CA ALA A 93 -12.97 -14.69 0.20
C ALA A 93 -13.56 -16.07 0.49
N GLU A 94 -14.75 -16.35 0.00
CA GLU A 94 -15.45 -17.62 0.24
C GLU A 94 -14.66 -18.84 -0.25
N PRO A 95 -14.17 -18.88 -1.51
CA PRO A 95 -13.38 -20.02 -1.99
C PRO A 95 -12.07 -20.19 -1.23
N LEU A 96 -11.40 -19.09 -0.88
CA LEU A 96 -10.13 -19.12 -0.17
C LEU A 96 -10.31 -19.66 1.26
N ILE A 97 -11.29 -19.13 1.99
CA ILE A 97 -11.59 -19.56 3.36
C ILE A 97 -12.02 -21.04 3.38
N SER A 98 -12.88 -21.45 2.43
CA SER A 98 -13.27 -22.88 2.30
C SER A 98 -12.06 -23.77 2.07
N ALA A 99 -11.20 -23.42 1.13
CA ALA A 99 -10.00 -24.20 0.81
C ALA A 99 -9.01 -24.29 1.98
N LEU A 100 -8.88 -23.24 2.79
CA LEU A 100 -8.02 -23.25 3.98
C LEU A 100 -8.62 -24.11 5.09
N ARG A 101 -9.95 -24.08 5.28
CA ARG A 101 -10.68 -24.94 6.24
C ARG A 101 -10.60 -26.42 5.86
N GLU A 102 -10.85 -26.76 4.61
CA GLU A 102 -10.78 -28.13 4.10
C GLU A 102 -9.40 -28.78 4.31
N ARG A 103 -8.35 -27.96 4.33
CA ARG A 103 -6.97 -28.39 4.61
C ARG A 103 -6.56 -28.33 6.08
N ASP A 104 -7.46 -27.93 6.96
CA ASP A 104 -7.20 -27.72 8.40
C ASP A 104 -6.02 -26.77 8.70
N ILE A 105 -5.82 -25.77 7.83
CA ILE A 105 -4.75 -24.77 7.98
C ILE A 105 -5.27 -23.37 8.26
N LEU A 106 -6.58 -23.16 8.27
CA LEU A 106 -7.15 -21.86 8.60
C LEU A 106 -6.85 -21.51 10.07
N ARG A 107 -6.26 -20.35 10.27
CA ARG A 107 -5.96 -19.74 11.57
C ARG A 107 -6.37 -18.27 11.54
N PRO A 108 -6.55 -17.62 12.71
CA PRO A 108 -6.74 -16.17 12.73
C PRO A 108 -5.63 -15.47 11.96
N CYS A 109 -5.99 -14.76 10.90
CA CYS A 109 -4.99 -14.13 10.02
C CYS A 109 -5.55 -12.94 9.26
N VAL A 110 -4.62 -12.20 8.67
CA VAL A 110 -4.89 -11.22 7.63
C VAL A 110 -4.47 -11.82 6.30
N LEU A 111 -5.38 -11.86 5.34
CA LEU A 111 -5.11 -12.25 3.96
C LEU A 111 -5.14 -11.00 3.08
N TYR A 112 -4.15 -10.89 2.22
CA TYR A 112 -4.00 -9.73 1.35
C TYR A 112 -3.82 -10.20 -0.10
N PRO A 113 -4.95 -10.47 -0.83
CA PRO A 113 -4.92 -10.80 -2.24
C PRO A 113 -4.70 -9.55 -3.10
N GLY A 114 -3.64 -9.57 -3.91
CA GLY A 114 -3.42 -8.66 -5.03
C GLY A 114 -4.25 -9.13 -6.23
N CYS A 115 -5.00 -8.23 -6.84
CA CYS A 115 -5.98 -8.59 -7.85
C CYS A 115 -5.96 -7.64 -9.05
N PHE A 116 -6.45 -8.16 -10.19
CA PHE A 116 -6.77 -7.38 -11.37
C PHE A 116 -8.27 -7.45 -11.67
N VAL A 117 -8.89 -6.28 -11.74
CA VAL A 117 -10.31 -6.12 -12.03
C VAL A 117 -10.50 -5.74 -13.50
N SER A 118 -11.18 -6.59 -14.25
CA SER A 118 -11.61 -6.28 -15.61
C SER A 118 -12.84 -5.39 -15.58
N LEU A 119 -12.88 -4.40 -16.45
CA LEU A 119 -13.98 -3.45 -16.58
C LEU A 119 -14.66 -3.62 -17.93
N ASN A 120 -15.98 -3.45 -17.98
CA ASN A 120 -16.71 -3.32 -19.24
C ASN A 120 -16.50 -1.91 -19.86
N PRO A 121 -16.99 -1.64 -21.06
CA PRO A 121 -16.89 -0.32 -21.69
C PRO A 121 -17.51 0.83 -20.89
N GLN A 122 -18.42 0.52 -19.95
CA GLN A 122 -19.04 1.48 -19.06
C GLN A 122 -18.25 1.69 -17.76
N GLY A 123 -17.08 1.04 -17.62
CA GLY A 123 -16.21 1.15 -16.46
C GLY A 123 -16.67 0.36 -15.23
N ARG A 124 -17.62 -0.56 -15.39
CA ARG A 124 -18.12 -1.41 -14.30
C ARG A 124 -17.27 -2.68 -14.17
N PRO A 125 -16.95 -3.12 -12.94
CA PRO A 125 -16.28 -4.40 -12.70
C PRO A 125 -17.06 -5.58 -13.29
N THR A 126 -16.36 -6.48 -13.97
CA THR A 126 -16.95 -7.68 -14.58
C THR A 126 -16.28 -8.97 -14.16
N LYS A 127 -15.02 -8.90 -13.75
CA LYS A 127 -14.24 -10.06 -13.32
C LYS A 127 -13.08 -9.64 -12.43
N ILE A 128 -12.83 -10.42 -11.39
CA ILE A 128 -11.62 -10.30 -10.54
C ILE A 128 -10.74 -11.51 -10.82
N ARG A 129 -9.43 -11.26 -10.92
CA ARG A 129 -8.39 -12.32 -10.98
C ARG A 129 -7.36 -12.04 -9.92
N VAL A 130 -6.99 -13.06 -9.16
CA VAL A 130 -5.98 -12.99 -8.11
C VAL A 130 -4.61 -13.22 -8.73
N SER A 131 -3.66 -12.35 -8.49
CA SER A 131 -2.26 -12.49 -8.87
C SER A 131 -1.44 -13.17 -7.78
N GLU A 132 -1.66 -12.78 -6.53
CA GLU A 132 -0.97 -13.34 -5.37
C GLU A 132 -1.84 -13.23 -4.13
N ILE A 133 -1.51 -14.02 -3.10
CA ILE A 133 -2.12 -13.93 -1.78
C ILE A 133 -1.01 -13.85 -0.74
N ASN A 134 -0.98 -12.75 0.00
CA ASN A 134 -0.06 -12.56 1.11
C ASN A 134 -0.78 -12.82 2.44
N ILE A 135 -0.07 -13.43 3.41
CA ILE A 135 -0.58 -13.66 4.78
C ILE A 135 -0.05 -12.55 5.70
N ARG A 136 -0.36 -11.34 5.35
CA ARG A 136 0.00 -10.10 6.07
C ARG A 136 -0.82 -8.95 5.50
N PRO A 137 -0.96 -7.83 6.23
CA PRO A 137 -1.49 -6.60 5.65
C PRO A 137 -0.60 -6.10 4.50
N GLY A 138 -1.20 -5.41 3.54
CA GLY A 138 -0.46 -4.62 2.55
C GLY A 138 0.27 -3.46 3.21
N GLU A 139 1.41 -3.08 2.71
CA GLU A 139 2.15 -1.92 3.16
C GLU A 139 2.69 -1.15 1.96
N PRO A 140 2.17 0.08 1.71
CA PRO A 140 1.59 1.01 2.68
C PRO A 140 0.04 1.07 2.74
N GLU A 141 -0.71 0.10 2.28
CA GLU A 141 -2.18 0.16 2.21
C GLU A 141 -2.86 0.03 3.57
N ALA A 142 -2.29 -0.76 4.48
CA ALA A 142 -2.85 -0.97 5.81
C ALA A 142 -3.04 0.35 6.58
N GLN A 143 -2.14 1.30 6.42
CA GLN A 143 -2.18 2.58 7.12
C GLN A 143 -3.39 3.44 6.73
N PRO A 144 -3.67 3.73 5.44
CA PRO A 144 -4.85 4.48 5.06
C PRO A 144 -6.16 3.70 5.28
N VAL A 145 -6.16 2.37 5.12
CA VAL A 145 -7.32 1.51 5.41
C VAL A 145 -7.70 1.58 6.89
N ALA A 146 -6.75 1.40 7.80
CA ALA A 146 -6.97 1.47 9.24
C ALA A 146 -7.56 2.82 9.68
N ARG A 147 -7.18 3.92 9.03
CA ARG A 147 -7.70 5.27 9.34
C ARG A 147 -9.16 5.45 8.95
N ARG A 148 -9.68 4.62 8.05
CA ARG A 148 -11.09 4.62 7.66
C ARG A 148 -11.98 3.72 8.53
N LEU A 149 -11.41 2.96 9.44
CA LEU A 149 -12.16 2.11 10.36
C LEU A 149 -12.39 2.78 11.72
N ARG A 150 -13.58 2.64 12.28
CA ARG A 150 -13.93 3.10 13.64
C ARG A 150 -13.65 2.03 14.69
N ASN A 151 -13.86 0.77 14.31
CA ASN A 151 -13.85 -0.39 15.20
C ASN A 151 -12.76 -1.42 14.85
N LEU A 152 -11.58 -0.97 14.35
CA LEU A 152 -10.49 -1.89 14.01
C LEU A 152 -10.08 -2.79 15.19
N GLY A 153 -10.08 -2.26 16.42
CA GLY A 153 -9.78 -3.04 17.63
C GLY A 153 -10.76 -4.19 17.85
N ASP A 154 -12.06 -3.94 17.67
CA ASP A 154 -13.10 -4.96 17.83
C ASP A 154 -13.01 -6.02 16.74
N LEU A 155 -12.68 -5.63 15.51
CA LEU A 155 -12.44 -6.56 14.41
C LEU A 155 -11.24 -7.48 14.69
N ILE A 156 -10.14 -6.93 15.21
CA ILE A 156 -8.96 -7.72 15.60
C ILE A 156 -9.31 -8.67 16.73
N ALA A 157 -10.01 -8.21 17.77
CA ALA A 157 -10.45 -9.07 18.86
C ALA A 157 -11.37 -10.18 18.35
N ALA A 158 -12.36 -9.85 17.51
CA ALA A 158 -13.27 -10.83 16.91
C ALA A 158 -12.54 -11.86 16.04
N THR A 159 -11.49 -11.44 15.31
CA THR A 159 -10.63 -12.35 14.54
C THR A 159 -9.98 -13.41 15.45
N LEU A 160 -9.41 -12.96 16.58
CA LEU A 160 -8.72 -13.85 17.52
C LEU A 160 -9.70 -14.77 18.29
N GLU A 161 -10.89 -14.27 18.57
CA GLU A 161 -11.93 -14.98 19.34
C GLU A 161 -12.81 -15.91 18.48
N GLY A 162 -12.70 -15.85 17.15
CA GLY A 162 -13.48 -16.70 16.24
C GLY A 162 -14.95 -16.25 16.16
N ARG A 163 -15.23 -14.95 16.10
CA ARG A 163 -16.56 -14.36 16.04
C ARG A 163 -16.70 -13.24 15.00
N LEU A 164 -15.92 -13.28 13.94
CA LEU A 164 -15.97 -12.27 12.87
C LEU A 164 -17.32 -12.19 12.15
N ASP A 165 -18.12 -13.22 12.21
CA ASP A 165 -19.50 -13.25 11.72
C ASP A 165 -20.46 -12.33 12.51
N THR A 166 -20.07 -11.93 13.73
CA THR A 166 -20.87 -11.06 14.60
C THR A 166 -20.46 -9.59 14.58
N VAL A 167 -19.36 -9.26 13.89
CA VAL A 167 -18.81 -7.89 13.86
C VAL A 167 -18.54 -7.47 12.42
N SER A 168 -19.13 -6.38 12.00
CA SER A 168 -18.89 -5.79 10.67
C SER A 168 -17.96 -4.59 10.74
N PRO A 169 -17.18 -4.30 9.69
CA PRO A 169 -16.37 -3.08 9.61
C PRO A 169 -17.23 -1.81 9.68
N GLU A 170 -16.95 -0.95 10.66
CA GLU A 170 -17.55 0.39 10.73
C GLU A 170 -16.71 1.37 9.92
N VAL A 171 -17.03 1.49 8.65
CA VAL A 171 -16.25 2.30 7.70
C VAL A 171 -16.66 3.79 7.81
N ARG A 172 -15.67 4.65 7.76
CA ARG A 172 -15.84 6.12 7.57
C ARG A 172 -15.94 6.40 6.07
N ASP A 173 -17.12 6.22 5.50
CA ASP A 173 -17.35 6.36 4.05
C ASP A 173 -17.16 7.81 3.56
N ASP A 174 -17.30 8.75 4.48
CA ASP A 174 -17.03 10.17 4.26
C ASP A 174 -15.55 10.55 4.30
N GLN A 175 -14.62 9.59 4.47
CA GLN A 175 -13.21 9.89 4.60
C GLN A 175 -12.36 9.37 3.45
N VAL A 176 -11.39 10.20 3.06
CA VAL A 176 -10.23 9.80 2.26
C VAL A 176 -8.99 9.81 3.14
N SER A 177 -8.18 8.79 3.01
CA SER A 177 -6.89 8.67 3.69
C SER A 177 -5.78 8.43 2.68
N ILE A 178 -4.64 9.06 2.86
CA ILE A 178 -3.45 8.93 2.03
C ILE A 178 -2.25 8.56 2.90
N CYS A 179 -1.47 7.62 2.42
CA CYS A 179 -0.20 7.22 3.02
C CYS A 179 0.93 7.38 2.00
N ARG A 180 2.09 7.82 2.44
CA ARG A 180 3.30 7.94 1.62
C ARG A 180 4.48 7.37 2.36
N ALA A 181 5.22 6.48 1.70
CA ALA A 181 6.47 6.01 2.21
C ALA A 181 7.52 7.13 2.15
N TRP A 182 8.22 7.26 3.24
CA TRP A 182 9.38 8.12 3.38
C TRP A 182 10.62 7.25 3.19
N MET A 183 11.23 7.35 2.03
CA MET A 183 12.20 6.40 1.52
C MET A 183 13.60 6.98 1.46
N THR A 184 14.61 6.14 1.69
CA THR A 184 15.99 6.51 1.37
C THR A 184 16.16 6.66 -0.14
N GLY A 185 16.93 7.63 -0.58
CA GLY A 185 17.14 7.91 -1.99
C GLY A 185 17.98 9.15 -2.22
N PRO A 186 18.22 9.60 -3.45
CA PRO A 186 17.42 9.42 -4.65
C PRO A 186 17.59 8.12 -5.40
N GLY A 187 18.50 7.23 -5.05
CA GLY A 187 18.74 5.99 -5.77
C GLY A 187 18.36 6.04 -7.25
N GLY A 188 19.25 5.68 -8.13
CA GLY A 188 19.01 5.66 -9.56
C GLY A 188 19.64 4.44 -10.21
N PRO A 189 19.39 4.21 -11.50
CA PRO A 189 19.89 3.04 -12.21
C PRO A 189 21.41 2.89 -12.12
N ASP A 190 22.12 4.00 -12.02
CA ASP A 190 23.60 4.02 -12.05
C ASP A 190 24.26 3.80 -10.69
N GLY A 191 23.51 3.81 -9.60
CA GLY A 191 24.07 3.65 -8.25
C GLY A 191 23.36 2.63 -7.38
N GLN A 192 22.14 2.20 -7.73
CA GLN A 192 21.31 1.26 -6.95
C GLN A 192 21.28 1.57 -5.45
N LYS A 193 21.37 2.86 -5.10
CA LYS A 193 21.32 3.36 -3.74
C LYS A 193 19.88 3.79 -3.38
N GLY A 194 19.52 3.64 -2.12
CA GLY A 194 18.19 3.95 -1.64
C GLY A 194 17.17 2.85 -1.96
N TYR A 195 15.92 3.11 -1.59
CA TYR A 195 14.82 2.16 -1.80
C TYR A 195 14.59 1.87 -3.30
N PRO A 196 14.38 0.62 -3.73
CA PRO A 196 14.34 -0.62 -2.94
C PRO A 196 15.70 -1.32 -2.77
N TRP A 197 16.81 -0.78 -3.26
CA TRP A 197 18.09 -1.49 -3.40
C TRP A 197 18.90 -1.51 -2.09
N SER A 198 19.19 -0.36 -1.52
CA SER A 198 20.04 -0.26 -0.33
C SER A 198 19.71 0.99 0.49
N CYS A 199 20.18 1.01 1.72
CA CYS A 199 20.18 2.21 2.57
C CYS A 199 21.50 2.32 3.33
N THR A 200 21.84 3.54 3.71
CA THR A 200 22.81 3.78 4.77
C THR A 200 22.06 3.73 6.10
N LYS A 201 22.49 2.85 7.01
CA LYS A 201 21.93 2.78 8.36
C LYS A 201 22.61 3.80 9.27
N GLY A 202 21.88 4.21 10.31
CA GLY A 202 22.41 5.13 11.32
C GLY A 202 22.39 6.60 10.91
N GLU A 203 21.78 6.95 9.77
CA GLU A 203 21.59 8.35 9.39
C GLU A 203 20.55 9.02 10.28
N PRO A 204 20.84 10.23 10.82
CA PRO A 204 19.90 10.94 11.68
C PRO A 204 18.57 11.23 10.97
N VAL A 205 17.46 10.94 11.64
CA VAL A 205 16.10 11.23 11.17
C VAL A 205 15.51 12.35 12.00
N GLU A 206 15.29 13.50 11.37
CA GLU A 206 14.69 14.65 12.04
C GLU A 206 13.22 14.81 11.68
N MET A 207 12.40 15.07 12.69
CA MET A 207 10.97 15.28 12.55
C MET A 207 10.49 16.38 13.51
N ASP A 208 9.80 17.38 12.99
CA ASP A 208 9.05 18.33 13.82
C ASP A 208 7.68 17.70 14.19
N LEU A 209 7.68 16.81 15.19
CA LEU A 209 6.48 16.10 15.62
C LEU A 209 5.36 17.06 16.06
N LYS A 210 5.70 18.23 16.65
CA LYS A 210 4.71 19.24 17.03
C LYS A 210 4.03 19.86 15.82
N TYR A 211 4.81 20.17 14.80
CA TYR A 211 4.27 20.66 13.51
C TYR A 211 3.38 19.61 12.86
N LEU A 212 3.87 18.38 12.73
CA LEU A 212 3.13 17.28 12.08
C LEU A 212 1.79 17.04 12.78
N LYS A 213 1.80 16.93 14.13
CA LYS A 213 0.58 16.76 14.92
C LYS A 213 -0.40 17.92 14.72
N ARG A 214 0.07 19.18 14.77
CA ARG A 214 -0.77 20.37 14.54
C ARG A 214 -1.38 20.39 13.14
N LYS A 215 -0.67 19.86 12.16
CA LYS A 215 -1.17 19.70 10.79
C LYS A 215 -2.02 18.44 10.60
N GLY A 216 -2.26 17.63 11.64
CA GLY A 216 -3.01 16.38 11.54
C GLY A 216 -2.31 15.36 10.63
N LEU A 217 -0.99 15.36 10.62
CA LEU A 217 -0.15 14.37 9.97
C LEU A 217 0.34 13.37 11.01
N GLN A 218 0.29 12.09 10.65
CA GLN A 218 0.77 11.01 11.48
C GLN A 218 2.01 10.41 10.84
N VAL A 219 3.05 10.22 11.65
CA VAL A 219 4.23 9.45 11.28
C VAL A 219 4.08 8.06 11.87
N ILE A 220 4.26 7.06 11.04
CA ILE A 220 4.28 5.65 11.44
C ILE A 220 5.71 5.16 11.18
N PRO A 221 6.50 4.91 12.24
CA PRO A 221 7.85 4.38 12.09
C PRO A 221 7.83 3.03 11.35
N SER A 222 8.83 2.81 10.50
CA SER A 222 9.04 1.53 9.82
C SER A 222 10.49 1.10 10.03
N ALA A 223 11.39 1.40 9.13
CA ALA A 223 12.80 1.09 9.28
C ALA A 223 13.55 2.25 9.96
N MET A 224 13.20 2.52 11.21
CA MET A 224 13.87 3.49 12.09
C MET A 224 14.27 2.81 13.39
N ASP A 225 15.38 3.27 13.95
CA ASP A 225 15.88 2.89 15.26
C ASP A 225 16.16 4.14 16.11
N ILE A 226 16.53 3.94 17.35
CA ILE A 226 16.91 5.00 18.29
C ILE A 226 18.40 4.88 18.58
N ASP A 227 19.15 5.93 18.28
CA ASP A 227 20.50 6.11 18.80
C ASP A 227 20.39 6.59 20.25
N GLU A 228 20.50 5.66 21.20
CA GLU A 228 20.35 5.94 22.63
C GLU A 228 21.40 6.95 23.13
N ALA A 229 22.62 6.92 22.58
CA ALA A 229 23.69 7.83 22.98
C ALA A 229 23.38 9.28 22.60
N LYS A 230 22.66 9.49 21.51
CA LYS A 230 22.27 10.81 21.01
C LYS A 230 20.81 11.15 21.32
N ASN A 231 20.04 10.20 21.84
CA ASN A 231 18.60 10.32 22.04
C ASN A 231 17.89 10.83 20.77
N SER A 232 18.21 10.23 19.62
CA SER A 232 17.73 10.65 18.31
C SER A 232 17.30 9.46 17.46
N PHE A 233 16.37 9.68 16.55
CA PHE A 233 15.99 8.66 15.57
C PHE A 233 17.07 8.55 14.51
N VAL A 234 17.28 7.32 14.02
CA VAL A 234 18.20 7.00 12.93
C VAL A 234 17.54 6.05 11.93
N SER A 235 18.01 6.07 10.69
CA SER A 235 17.54 5.13 9.66
C SER A 235 18.10 3.73 9.90
N ASP A 236 17.27 2.70 9.73
CA ASP A 236 17.67 1.28 9.80
C ASP A 236 17.25 0.48 8.54
N GLY A 237 16.68 1.13 7.56
CA GLY A 237 16.27 0.50 6.31
C GLY A 237 15.80 1.49 5.27
N THR A 238 15.29 0.97 4.15
CA THR A 238 15.01 1.73 2.95
C THR A 238 13.69 2.50 2.97
N ARG A 239 12.66 2.01 3.66
CA ARG A 239 11.42 2.76 3.97
C ARG A 239 11.45 3.16 5.43
N VAL A 240 11.91 4.39 5.69
CA VAL A 240 12.22 4.88 7.04
C VAL A 240 10.95 5.03 7.88
N ALA A 241 9.93 5.64 7.31
CA ALA A 241 8.63 5.82 7.94
C ALA A 241 7.53 5.98 6.90
N PHE A 242 6.28 5.95 7.37
CA PHE A 242 5.13 6.31 6.57
C PHE A 242 4.47 7.56 7.12
N LEU A 243 4.16 8.48 6.22
CA LEU A 243 3.40 9.68 6.51
C LEU A 243 1.95 9.45 6.11
N ASN A 244 1.06 9.57 7.08
CA ASN A 244 -0.37 9.35 6.87
C ASN A 244 -1.17 10.61 7.19
N ALA A 245 -2.17 10.89 6.33
CA ALA A 245 -3.13 11.96 6.52
C ALA A 245 -4.52 11.50 6.09
N ASN A 246 -5.56 11.99 6.77
CA ASN A 246 -6.93 11.73 6.39
C ASN A 246 -7.78 13.00 6.54
N ALA A 247 -8.86 13.07 5.80
CA ALA A 247 -9.85 14.14 5.93
C ALA A 247 -11.23 13.66 5.47
N ALA A 248 -12.24 14.22 6.08
CA ALA A 248 -13.63 14.01 5.69
C ALA A 248 -13.97 14.76 4.40
N LEU A 249 -14.86 14.19 3.63
CA LEU A 249 -15.54 14.82 2.50
C LEU A 249 -16.56 15.85 3.02
N LYS A 250 -16.58 17.01 2.40
CA LYS A 250 -17.68 17.95 2.59
C LYS A 250 -18.82 17.61 1.62
N PRO A 251 -20.06 18.07 1.89
CA PRO A 251 -21.13 17.91 0.91
C PRO A 251 -20.71 18.40 -0.49
N ASN A 252 -20.99 17.60 -1.50
CA ASN A 252 -20.64 17.83 -2.92
C ASN A 252 -19.13 17.87 -3.25
N GLN A 253 -18.27 17.48 -2.32
CA GLN A 253 -16.83 17.38 -2.57
C GLN A 253 -16.48 16.00 -3.15
N ARG A 254 -15.64 15.95 -4.18
CA ARG A 254 -15.11 14.71 -4.74
C ARG A 254 -13.97 14.16 -3.89
N GLN A 255 -13.85 12.85 -3.86
CA GLN A 255 -12.75 12.16 -3.16
C GLN A 255 -11.37 12.59 -3.71
N SER A 256 -11.24 12.79 -5.02
CA SER A 256 -10.02 13.27 -5.67
C SER A 256 -9.57 14.66 -5.20
N GLU A 257 -10.50 15.55 -4.88
CA GLU A 257 -10.18 16.88 -4.35
C GLU A 257 -9.59 16.77 -2.94
N VAL A 258 -10.14 15.87 -2.12
CA VAL A 258 -9.62 15.59 -0.79
C VAL A 258 -8.25 14.92 -0.87
N ALA A 259 -8.07 13.92 -1.74
CA ALA A 259 -6.79 13.27 -1.97
C ALA A 259 -5.71 14.27 -2.40
N SER A 260 -6.03 15.17 -3.34
CA SER A 260 -5.12 16.23 -3.79
C SER A 260 -4.73 17.19 -2.67
N ARG A 261 -5.69 17.60 -1.85
CA ARG A 261 -5.44 18.44 -0.68
C ARG A 261 -4.53 17.76 0.34
N LEU A 262 -4.76 16.49 0.63
CA LEU A 262 -3.94 15.70 1.53
C LEU A 262 -2.52 15.51 0.97
N ARG A 263 -2.39 15.22 -0.31
CA ARG A 263 -1.12 15.15 -1.02
C ARG A 263 -0.30 16.42 -0.82
N ASN A 264 -0.88 17.58 -1.14
CA ASN A 264 -0.20 18.86 -1.00
C ASN A 264 0.21 19.16 0.44
N LYS A 265 -0.59 18.72 1.41
CA LYS A 265 -0.28 18.86 2.84
C LYS A 265 0.95 18.04 3.26
N LEU A 266 1.08 16.82 2.74
CA LEU A 266 2.25 15.96 2.98
C LEU A 266 3.49 16.52 2.29
N LEU A 267 3.37 16.99 1.05
CA LEU A 267 4.47 17.64 0.31
C LEU A 267 4.96 18.89 1.04
N ALA A 268 4.07 19.75 1.51
CA ALA A 268 4.45 20.96 2.24
C ALA A 268 5.23 20.65 3.53
N ALA A 269 4.96 19.53 4.20
CA ALA A 269 5.74 19.13 5.36
C ALA A 269 7.18 18.74 4.97
N TYR A 270 7.34 18.08 3.83
CA TYR A 270 8.64 17.72 3.27
C TYR A 270 9.40 18.95 2.78
N ASP A 271 8.78 19.76 1.91
CA ASP A 271 9.39 20.96 1.30
C ASP A 271 9.83 21.99 2.34
N ASN A 272 9.10 22.10 3.45
CA ASN A 272 9.46 22.98 4.57
C ASN A 272 10.53 22.38 5.51
N GLY A 273 11.12 21.25 5.19
CA GLY A 273 12.16 20.61 6.00
C GLY A 273 11.67 20.13 7.37
N LYS A 274 10.35 19.90 7.54
CA LYS A 274 9.75 19.41 8.80
C LYS A 274 9.94 17.93 9.03
N ILE A 275 10.37 17.23 7.99
CA ILE A 275 10.76 15.84 7.96
C ILE A 275 11.98 15.71 7.07
N ARG A 276 13.05 15.16 7.60
CA ARG A 276 14.27 14.91 6.82
C ARG A 276 15.09 13.80 7.45
N VAL A 277 15.78 13.02 6.63
CA VAL A 277 17.00 12.35 7.03
C VAL A 277 18.12 13.29 6.66
N ILE A 278 19.01 13.56 7.59
CA ILE A 278 20.20 14.35 7.31
C ILE A 278 21.25 13.35 6.83
N PRO A 279 21.53 13.25 5.53
CA PRO A 279 22.73 12.61 5.13
C PRO A 279 23.90 13.46 5.63
N ARG A 280 24.91 12.83 6.14
CA ARG A 280 26.23 13.45 6.05
C ARG A 280 26.40 13.82 4.59
N GLU A 281 26.83 15.06 4.31
CA GLU A 281 27.09 15.58 2.99
C GLU A 281 27.88 14.56 2.16
N ASP A 282 27.18 13.66 1.47
CA ASP A 282 27.73 13.06 0.30
C ASP A 282 27.36 13.97 -0.88
N ALA A 283 28.29 14.15 -1.79
CA ALA A 283 28.16 15.03 -2.95
C ALA A 283 26.94 14.69 -3.83
N ASP A 284 26.26 13.60 -3.58
CA ASP A 284 25.16 13.06 -4.36
C ASP A 284 23.76 13.39 -3.79
N GLY A 285 23.69 14.11 -2.67
CA GLY A 285 22.42 14.64 -2.14
C GLY A 285 21.39 13.57 -1.82
N ASN A 286 21.78 12.51 -1.12
CA ASN A 286 20.88 11.44 -0.65
C ASN A 286 19.80 12.01 0.30
N ARG A 287 18.80 12.64 -0.28
CA ARG A 287 17.61 13.11 0.45
C ARG A 287 16.62 11.97 0.55
N LEU A 288 15.86 11.97 1.61
CA LEU A 288 14.65 11.15 1.62
C LEU A 288 13.77 11.54 0.44
N ALA A 289 13.43 10.55 -0.35
CA ALA A 289 12.54 10.76 -1.47
C ALA A 289 11.09 10.52 -1.04
N LEU A 290 10.24 11.44 -1.38
CA LEU A 290 8.80 11.27 -1.42
C LEU A 290 8.35 11.38 -2.86
N ARG A 291 7.59 10.40 -3.34
CA ARG A 291 6.90 10.57 -4.62
C ARG A 291 5.89 11.70 -4.51
N SER A 292 5.92 12.66 -5.40
CA SER A 292 4.99 13.80 -5.39
C SER A 292 3.63 13.44 -5.97
N ASP A 293 3.56 12.40 -6.80
CA ASP A 293 2.38 11.99 -7.56
C ASP A 293 1.39 11.08 -6.79
N ILE A 294 1.74 10.59 -5.58
CA ILE A 294 0.82 9.77 -4.77
C ILE A 294 -0.49 10.51 -4.54
N GLY A 295 -1.59 9.96 -5.03
CA GLY A 295 -2.92 10.59 -5.03
C GLY A 295 -3.20 11.47 -6.26
N ALA A 296 -2.24 11.70 -7.17
CA ALA A 296 -2.49 12.44 -8.41
C ALA A 296 -3.33 11.63 -9.40
N HIS A 297 -2.97 10.37 -9.61
CA HIS A 297 -3.70 9.45 -10.49
C HIS A 297 -5.11 9.11 -9.99
N TYR A 298 -5.38 9.33 -8.70
CA TYR A 298 -6.70 9.14 -8.11
C TYR A 298 -7.78 9.97 -8.85
N GLN A 299 -7.46 11.20 -9.22
CA GLN A 299 -8.37 12.05 -9.99
C GLN A 299 -8.68 11.47 -11.37
N LEU A 300 -7.67 10.97 -12.07
CA LEU A 300 -7.85 10.33 -13.37
C LEU A 300 -8.71 9.07 -13.26
N ALA A 301 -8.41 8.22 -12.29
CA ALA A 301 -9.15 7.00 -12.01
C ALA A 301 -10.63 7.32 -11.67
N GLU A 302 -10.87 8.24 -10.75
CA GLU A 302 -12.22 8.67 -10.38
C GLU A 302 -12.98 9.23 -11.60
N THR A 303 -12.32 10.00 -12.45
CA THR A 303 -12.93 10.54 -13.68
C THR A 303 -13.28 9.43 -14.65
N LEU A 304 -12.36 8.50 -14.89
CA LEU A 304 -12.59 7.37 -15.81
C LEU A 304 -13.73 6.47 -15.35
N PHE A 305 -13.87 6.24 -14.03
CA PHE A 305 -14.88 5.36 -13.48
C PHE A 305 -16.23 6.05 -13.25
N ASN A 306 -16.25 7.34 -12.90
CA ASN A 306 -17.47 8.09 -12.59
C ASN A 306 -18.15 8.74 -13.81
N HIS A 307 -17.41 9.16 -14.85
CA HIS A 307 -18.03 9.71 -16.06
C HIS A 307 -18.89 8.68 -16.80
N ARG A 308 -18.62 7.40 -16.63
CA ARG A 308 -19.35 6.31 -17.28
C ARG A 308 -20.62 5.91 -16.53
N ASN A 309 -20.80 6.36 -15.30
CA ASN A 309 -22.00 6.07 -14.50
C ASN A 309 -23.11 7.13 -14.58
N LYS A 310 -22.87 8.27 -15.24
CA LYS A 310 -23.87 9.34 -15.42
C LYS A 310 -24.67 9.23 -16.72
N GLY A 311 -24.39 8.23 -17.53
CA GLY A 311 -25.04 8.01 -18.83
C GLY A 311 -25.90 6.73 -18.89
N ALA A 312 -26.46 6.29 -17.77
CA ALA A 312 -27.38 5.15 -17.71
C ALA A 312 -28.65 5.54 -16.96
#